data_a05f9eb3a05b8c59e13b9ee81129ebc2
#
_entry.id   a05f9eb3a05b8c59e13b9ee81129ebc2
#
_cell.length_a   1.000
_cell.length_b   1.000
_cell.length_c   1.000
_cell.angle_alpha   90.00
_cell.angle_beta   90.00
_cell.angle_gamma   90.00
#
_symmetry.space_group_name_H-M   'P 1'
#
loop_
_entity.id
_entity.type
_entity.pdbx_description
1 polymer ?
#
loop_
_entity_poly.entity_id
_entity_poly.type
_entity_poly.pdbx_seq_one_letter_code
_entity_poly.pdbx_strand_id
1 'polypeptide(L)' 'MSSRDKEVLNMQLTLIPILVKAWNKTYSELSDIFKKYDVLSYIDVCYEKYNSIGNQGIVDDLKDYIEM' A
#
# COMPACT_ATOMS: atom_id res chain seq x y z
N MET A 1 9.97 -13.58 -12.38
CA MET A 1 9.82 -12.87 -11.10
C MET A 1 10.30 -13.76 -9.97
N SER A 2 10.98 -13.17 -9.00
CA SER A 2 11.37 -13.89 -7.78
C SER A 2 10.14 -14.10 -6.90
N SER A 3 10.26 -14.99 -5.91
CA SER A 3 9.19 -15.22 -4.94
C SER A 3 8.86 -13.94 -4.17
N ARG A 4 9.87 -13.14 -3.83
CA ARG A 4 9.66 -11.88 -3.13
C ARG A 4 8.86 -10.90 -3.99
N ASP A 5 9.18 -10.81 -5.27
CA ASP A 5 8.47 -9.90 -6.18
C ASP A 5 6.98 -10.25 -6.28
N LYS A 6 6.68 -11.55 -6.35
CA LYS A 6 5.28 -12.01 -6.36
C LYS A 6 4.57 -11.68 -5.06
N GLU A 7 5.23 -11.86 -3.93
CA GLU A 7 4.66 -11.56 -2.61
C GLU A 7 4.42 -10.08 -2.43
N VAL A 8 5.36 -9.24 -2.87
CA VAL A 8 5.19 -7.78 -2.85
C VAL A 8 4.01 -7.38 -3.73
N LEU A 9 3.92 -7.91 -4.93
CA LEU A 9 2.81 -7.62 -5.84
C LEU A 9 1.47 -8.02 -5.22
N ASN A 10 1.40 -9.20 -4.61
CA ASN A 10 0.19 -9.66 -3.94
C ASN A 10 -0.21 -8.73 -2.80
N MET A 11 0.76 -8.26 -2.03
CA MET A 11 0.51 -7.29 -0.94
C MET A 11 -0.04 -5.99 -1.51
N GLN A 12 0.57 -5.46 -2.58
CA GLN A 12 0.11 -4.23 -3.23
C GLN A 12 -1.32 -4.37 -3.73
N LEU A 13 -1.62 -5.48 -4.41
CA LEU A 13 -2.96 -5.73 -4.94
C LEU A 13 -4.00 -5.92 -3.83
N THR A 14 -3.61 -6.57 -2.74
CA THR A 14 -4.49 -6.77 -1.58
C THR A 14 -4.80 -5.44 -0.89
N LEU A 15 -3.83 -4.54 -0.82
CA LEU A 15 -4.00 -3.26 -0.13
C LEU A 15 -4.89 -2.28 -0.89
N ILE A 16 -4.96 -2.35 -2.21
CA ILE A 16 -5.73 -1.39 -3.01
C ILE A 16 -7.19 -1.31 -2.54
N PRO A 17 -7.97 -2.42 -2.50
CA PRO A 17 -9.36 -2.32 -2.05
C PRO A 17 -9.48 -1.94 -0.57
N ILE A 18 -8.52 -2.33 0.25
CA ILE A 18 -8.51 -1.97 1.67
C ILE A 18 -8.34 -0.45 1.82
N LEU A 19 -7.43 0.14 1.07
CA LEU A 19 -7.18 1.59 1.12
C LEU A 19 -8.34 2.39 0.53
N VAL A 20 -8.94 1.92 -0.54
CA VAL A 20 -10.13 2.55 -1.12
C VAL A 20 -11.22 2.69 -0.06
N LYS A 21 -11.47 1.62 0.68
CA LYS A 21 -12.49 1.60 1.72
C LYS A 21 -12.07 2.44 2.95
N ALA A 22 -10.83 2.24 3.40
CA ALA A 22 -10.33 2.88 4.62
C ALA A 22 -10.25 4.40 4.47
N TRP A 23 -9.89 4.89 3.30
CA TRP A 23 -9.71 6.32 3.03
C TRP A 23 -10.91 6.95 2.32
N ASN A 24 -11.93 6.17 2.03
CA ASN A 24 -13.14 6.63 1.33
C ASN A 24 -12.78 7.32 0.00
N LYS A 25 -11.94 6.67 -0.79
CA LYS A 25 -11.48 7.17 -2.08
C LYS A 25 -11.95 6.27 -3.20
N THR A 26 -12.03 6.81 -4.42
CA THR A 26 -12.24 5.98 -5.61
C THR A 26 -10.92 5.35 -6.03
N TYR A 27 -10.99 4.33 -6.89
CA TYR A 27 -9.78 3.74 -7.46
C TYR A 27 -8.96 4.76 -8.24
N SER A 28 -9.63 5.67 -8.95
CA SER A 28 -8.96 6.74 -9.69
C SER A 28 -8.19 7.68 -8.77
N GLU A 29 -8.83 8.10 -7.68
CA GLU A 29 -8.19 8.95 -6.68
C GLU A 29 -6.99 8.26 -6.03
N LEU A 30 -7.16 6.97 -5.69
CA LEU A 30 -6.08 6.19 -5.10
C LEU A 30 -4.90 6.02 -6.08
N SER A 31 -5.20 5.80 -7.37
CA SER A 31 -4.17 5.72 -8.39
C SER A 31 -3.34 6.98 -8.47
N ASP A 32 -3.99 8.15 -8.40
CA ASP A 32 -3.30 9.44 -8.41
C ASP A 32 -2.39 9.60 -7.19
N ILE A 33 -2.88 9.20 -6.02
CA ILE A 33 -2.10 9.22 -4.78
C ILE A 33 -0.88 8.31 -4.90
N PHE A 34 -1.07 7.12 -5.43
CA PHE A 34 0.02 6.15 -5.60
C PHE A 34 1.12 6.69 -6.53
N LYS A 35 0.72 7.36 -7.60
CA LYS A 35 1.68 7.98 -8.52
C LYS A 35 2.39 9.16 -7.89
N LYS A 36 1.65 10.02 -7.20
CA LYS A 36 2.20 11.23 -6.60
C LYS A 36 3.25 10.93 -5.53
N TYR A 37 3.00 9.93 -4.71
CA TYR A 37 3.86 9.59 -3.57
C TYR A 37 4.69 8.34 -3.79
N ASP A 38 4.62 7.74 -4.97
CA ASP A 38 5.35 6.51 -5.32
C ASP A 38 5.09 5.40 -4.27
N VAL A 39 3.82 5.20 -3.94
CA VAL A 39 3.41 4.31 -2.86
C VAL A 39 3.80 2.86 -3.13
N LEU A 40 3.75 2.42 -4.40
CA LEU A 40 4.12 1.04 -4.73
C LEU A 40 5.57 0.75 -4.36
N SER A 41 6.49 1.67 -4.65
CA SER A 41 7.90 1.54 -4.25
C SER A 41 8.05 1.56 -2.74
N TYR A 42 7.29 2.39 -2.06
CA TYR A 42 7.32 2.46 -0.60
C TYR A 42 6.88 1.13 0.03
N ILE A 43 5.82 0.52 -0.49
CA ILE A 43 5.35 -0.80 -0.04
C ILE A 43 6.44 -1.85 -0.25
N ASP A 44 7.13 -1.82 -1.40
CA ASP A 44 8.23 -2.74 -1.68
C ASP A 44 9.33 -2.61 -0.62
N VAL A 45 9.75 -1.39 -0.34
CA VAL A 45 10.80 -1.12 0.65
C VAL A 45 10.37 -1.58 2.05
N CYS A 46 9.10 -1.40 2.38
CA CYS A 46 8.57 -1.72 3.72
C CYS A 46 7.97 -3.13 3.80
N TYR A 47 8.15 -3.96 2.79
CA TYR A 47 7.49 -5.25 2.70
C TYR A 47 7.68 -6.11 3.95
N GLU A 48 8.91 -6.25 4.44
CA GLU A 48 9.20 -7.08 5.59
C GLU A 48 8.52 -6.55 6.86
N LYS A 49 8.54 -5.25 7.05
CA LYS A 49 7.84 -4.60 8.17
C LYS A 49 6.34 -4.83 8.06
N TYR A 50 5.78 -4.65 6.88
CA TYR A 50 4.34 -4.77 6.65
C TYR A 50 3.83 -6.19 6.83
N ASN A 51 4.69 -7.16 6.56
CA ASN A 51 4.35 -8.57 6.79
C ASN A 51 4.07 -8.88 8.26
N SER A 52 4.62 -8.09 9.17
CA SER A 52 4.50 -8.35 10.62
C SER A 52 3.48 -7.47 11.33
N ILE A 53 3.04 -6.37 10.74
CA ILE A 53 2.15 -5.42 11.45
C ILE A 53 0.67 -5.57 11.09
N GLY A 54 0.35 -6.32 10.04
CA GLY A 54 -1.04 -6.53 9.62
C GLY A 54 -1.63 -5.33 8.88
N ASN A 55 -2.83 -5.52 8.34
CA ASN A 55 -3.44 -4.56 7.40
C ASN A 55 -3.73 -3.20 8.05
N GLN A 56 -4.23 -3.17 9.27
CA GLN A 56 -4.55 -1.90 9.92
C GLN A 56 -3.29 -1.07 10.16
N GLY A 57 -2.22 -1.70 10.61
CA GLY A 57 -0.95 -1.03 10.80
C GLY A 57 -0.38 -0.48 9.49
N ILE A 58 -0.54 -1.23 8.40
CA ILE A 58 -0.11 -0.79 7.07
C ILE A 58 -0.90 0.45 6.64
N VAL A 59 -2.22 0.43 6.80
CA VAL A 59 -3.09 1.56 6.44
C VAL A 59 -2.66 2.81 7.20
N ASP A 60 -2.43 2.68 8.50
CA ASP A 60 -2.01 3.81 9.34
C ASP A 60 -0.64 4.35 8.93
N ASP A 61 0.30 3.46 8.63
CA ASP A 61 1.64 3.85 8.22
C ASP A 61 1.62 4.57 6.86
N LEU A 62 0.86 4.06 5.91
CA LEU A 62 0.71 4.69 4.60
C LEU A 62 0.03 6.04 4.70
N LYS A 63 -0.95 6.18 5.58
CA LYS A 63 -1.61 7.45 5.82
C LYS A 63 -0.60 8.51 6.28
N ASP A 64 0.26 8.13 7.21
CA ASP A 64 1.33 9.01 7.68
C ASP A 64 2.31 9.36 6.55
N TYR A 65 2.65 8.37 5.71
CA TYR A 65 3.56 8.57 4.59
C TYR A 65 3.04 9.61 3.60
N ILE A 66 1.74 9.57 3.28
CA ILE A 66 1.14 10.50 2.32
C ILE A 66 0.56 11.75 2.97
N GLU A 67 0.72 11.90 4.27
CA GLU A 67 0.30 13.09 5.03
C GLU A 67 -1.20 13.39 4.92
N MET A 68 -2.02 12.34 5.00
CA MET A 68 -3.48 12.50 5.03
C MET A 68 -3.99 12.86 6.41
#